data_a41720cbe08d520197fe5c72787044ab
#
_entry.id   a41720cbe08d520197fe5c72787044ab
#
_cell.length_a   1.000
_cell.length_b   1.000
_cell.length_c   1.000
_cell.angle_alpha   90.00
_cell.angle_beta   90.00
_cell.angle_gamma   90.00
#
_symmetry.space_group_name_H-M   'P 1'
#
loop_
_entity.id
_entity.type
_entity.pdbx_description
1 polymer ?
#
loop_
_entity_poly.entity_id
_entity_poly.type
_entity_poly.pdbx_seq_one_letter_code
_entity_poly.pdbx_strand_id
1 'polypeptide(L)'
;MVHPADIQDRDGGILVLSTLFGMYPFLLKLFADGGYQGPQFRMAVAKLLPQLSVEIVKRSDHAEGFTVLPRRWVVERTLAWLGRCRRLSKDFENLTRNAVAFLRLASIRLMVRRLCNPS
;
A
#
# COMPACT_ATOMS: atom_id res chain seq x y z
N MET A 1 -2.51 -3.43 8.57
CA MET A 1 -2.52 -4.91 8.59
C MET A 1 -1.19 -5.40 8.05
N VAL A 2 -0.64 -6.46 8.60
CA VAL A 2 0.57 -7.14 8.13
C VAL A 2 0.23 -8.63 8.01
N HIS A 3 0.63 -9.27 6.93
CA HIS A 3 0.38 -10.70 6.70
C HIS A 3 1.69 -11.47 6.61
N PRO A 4 1.66 -12.80 6.79
CA PRO A 4 2.77 -13.69 6.44
C PRO A 4 3.13 -13.57 4.95
N ALA A 5 4.38 -13.84 4.61
CA ALA A 5 4.90 -13.69 3.25
C ALA A 5 4.40 -14.75 2.24
N ASP A 6 3.70 -15.78 2.72
CA ASP A 6 3.07 -16.82 1.90
C ASP A 6 1.75 -16.40 1.25
N ILE A 7 1.17 -15.27 1.71
CA ILE A 7 -0.04 -14.70 1.12
C ILE A 7 0.36 -13.87 -0.11
N GLN A 8 -0.23 -14.18 -1.26
CA GLN A 8 -0.02 -13.40 -2.48
C GLN A 8 -0.51 -11.96 -2.31
N ASP A 9 0.22 -11.01 -2.89
CA ASP A 9 -0.08 -9.57 -2.78
C ASP A 9 -1.52 -9.24 -3.15
N ARG A 10 -2.08 -9.89 -4.17
CA ARG A 10 -3.45 -9.72 -4.63
C ARG A 10 -4.47 -10.09 -3.56
N ASP A 11 -4.27 -11.24 -2.92
CA ASP A 11 -5.16 -11.73 -1.86
C ASP A 11 -4.98 -10.91 -0.58
N GLY A 12 -3.73 -10.58 -0.24
CA GLY A 12 -3.39 -9.66 0.83
C GLY A 12 -4.01 -8.27 0.63
N GLY A 13 -4.02 -7.77 -0.60
CA GLY A 13 -4.66 -6.50 -0.96
C GLY A 13 -6.17 -6.51 -0.69
N ILE A 14 -6.86 -7.59 -1.02
CA ILE A 14 -8.30 -7.76 -0.72
C ILE A 14 -8.55 -7.75 0.79
N LEU A 15 -7.72 -8.46 1.56
CA LEU A 15 -7.81 -8.49 3.02
C LEU A 15 -7.60 -7.10 3.63
N VAL A 16 -6.62 -6.33 3.15
CA VAL A 16 -6.41 -4.95 3.59
C VAL A 16 -7.62 -4.08 3.28
N LEU A 17 -8.14 -4.15 2.07
CA LEU A 17 -9.29 -3.35 1.63
C LEU A 17 -10.56 -3.70 2.42
N SER A 18 -10.74 -4.97 2.81
CA SER A 18 -11.88 -5.38 3.64
C SER A 18 -11.89 -4.69 5.01
N THR A 19 -10.73 -4.31 5.54
CA THR A 19 -10.64 -3.57 6.81
C THR A 19 -11.07 -2.11 6.67
N LEU A 20 -11.18 -1.59 5.46
CA LEU A 20 -11.59 -0.21 5.18
C LEU A 20 -13.09 -0.05 4.97
N PHE A 21 -13.83 -1.17 4.96
CA PHE A 21 -15.28 -1.16 4.74
C PHE A 21 -15.98 -0.24 5.75
N GLY A 22 -16.74 0.72 5.23
CA GLY A 22 -17.49 1.68 6.04
C GLY A 22 -16.66 2.73 6.78
N MET A 23 -15.32 2.64 6.79
CA MET A 23 -14.45 3.56 7.55
C MET A 23 -14.08 4.83 6.76
N TYR A 24 -13.91 4.70 5.44
CA TYR A 24 -13.41 5.79 4.59
C TYR A 24 -14.26 5.96 3.33
N PRO A 25 -15.50 6.47 3.45
CA PRO A 25 -16.43 6.61 2.31
C PRO A 25 -15.93 7.63 1.26
N PHE A 26 -14.98 8.48 1.61
CA PHE A 26 -14.38 9.48 0.71
C PHE A 26 -13.27 8.91 -0.19
N LEU A 27 -12.85 7.66 0.01
CA LEU A 27 -11.89 7.01 -0.87
C LEU A 27 -12.59 6.59 -2.17
N LEU A 28 -12.26 7.25 -3.27
CA LEU A 28 -12.90 7.07 -4.57
C LEU A 28 -12.00 6.34 -5.57
N LYS A 29 -10.67 6.35 -5.37
CA LYS A 29 -9.74 5.79 -6.32
C LYS A 29 -8.59 5.04 -5.66
N LEU A 30 -8.31 3.85 -6.18
CA LEU A 30 -7.17 3.00 -5.81
C LEU A 30 -6.23 2.86 -7.01
N PHE A 31 -4.98 3.20 -6.80
CA PHE A 31 -3.92 2.92 -7.76
C PHE A 31 -3.18 1.64 -7.35
N ALA A 32 -3.08 0.71 -8.27
CA ALA A 32 -2.37 -0.55 -8.06
C ALA A 32 -1.46 -0.87 -9.25
N ASP A 33 -0.42 -1.63 -9.02
CA ASP A 33 0.48 -2.08 -10.09
C ASP A 33 -0.09 -3.27 -10.88
N GLY A 34 0.67 -3.75 -11.88
CA GLY A 34 0.25 -4.86 -12.73
C GLY A 34 0.04 -6.18 -11.99
N GLY A 35 0.62 -6.37 -10.80
CA GLY A 35 0.42 -7.55 -9.96
C GLY A 35 -1.02 -7.72 -9.46
N TYR A 36 -1.75 -6.62 -9.35
CA TYR A 36 -3.16 -6.58 -8.94
C TYR A 36 -4.14 -6.63 -10.12
N GLN A 37 -3.65 -6.87 -11.32
CA GLN A 37 -4.49 -7.01 -12.50
C GLN A 37 -5.28 -8.32 -12.47
N GLY A 38 -6.55 -8.26 -12.87
CA GLY A 38 -7.38 -9.43 -13.07
C GLY A 38 -8.82 -9.22 -12.62
N PRO A 39 -9.75 -10.02 -13.14
CA PRO A 39 -11.16 -9.89 -12.82
C PRO A 39 -11.47 -10.20 -11.35
N GLN A 40 -10.76 -11.14 -10.75
CA GLN A 40 -10.97 -11.55 -9.36
C GLN A 40 -10.75 -10.38 -8.38
N PHE A 41 -9.63 -9.65 -8.53
CA PHE A 41 -9.34 -8.49 -7.69
C PHE A 41 -10.37 -7.38 -7.89
N ARG A 42 -10.69 -7.05 -9.14
CA ARG A 42 -11.70 -6.03 -9.47
C ARG A 42 -13.08 -6.36 -8.92
N MET A 43 -13.52 -7.61 -9.07
CA MET A 43 -14.81 -8.07 -8.55
C MET A 43 -14.85 -8.03 -7.02
N ALA A 44 -13.78 -8.47 -6.34
CA ALA A 44 -13.69 -8.41 -4.90
C ALA A 44 -13.74 -6.96 -4.38
N VAL A 45 -13.00 -6.04 -5.01
CA VAL A 45 -13.02 -4.62 -4.65
C VAL A 45 -14.39 -4.01 -4.88
N ALA A 46 -15.05 -4.27 -6.03
CA ALA A 46 -16.38 -3.77 -6.33
C ALA A 46 -17.44 -4.26 -5.33
N LYS A 47 -17.27 -5.49 -4.82
CA LYS A 47 -18.15 -6.06 -3.79
C LYS A 47 -17.95 -5.45 -2.42
N LEU A 48 -16.68 -5.19 -2.03
CA LEU A 48 -16.33 -4.66 -0.72
C LEU A 48 -16.50 -3.14 -0.63
N LEU A 49 -16.07 -2.43 -1.67
CA LEU A 49 -16.00 -0.98 -1.72
C LEU A 49 -16.54 -0.49 -3.07
N PRO A 50 -17.86 -0.50 -3.28
CA PRO A 50 -18.47 -0.19 -4.59
C PRO A 50 -18.18 1.23 -5.09
N GLN A 51 -17.87 2.16 -4.19
CA GLN A 51 -17.49 3.54 -4.53
C GLN A 51 -16.03 3.66 -5.02
N LEU A 52 -15.19 2.61 -4.82
CA LEU A 52 -13.78 2.65 -5.11
C LEU A 52 -13.48 2.17 -6.53
N SER A 53 -12.96 3.03 -7.38
CA SER A 53 -12.49 2.64 -8.71
C SER A 53 -11.01 2.22 -8.66
N VAL A 54 -10.69 1.08 -9.28
CA VAL A 54 -9.32 0.56 -9.36
C VAL A 54 -8.69 0.97 -10.68
N GLU A 55 -7.57 1.67 -10.61
CA GLU A 55 -6.73 2.01 -11.77
C GLU A 55 -5.41 1.24 -11.69
N ILE A 56 -5.17 0.37 -12.66
CA ILE A 56 -3.91 -0.39 -12.78
C ILE A 56 -2.88 0.47 -13.50
N VAL A 57 -1.81 0.81 -12.79
CA VAL A 57 -0.69 1.57 -13.35
C VAL A 57 0.32 0.58 -13.93
N LYS A 58 0.40 0.54 -15.26
CA LYS A 58 1.34 -0.31 -16.00
C LYS A 58 2.40 0.52 -16.67
N ARG A 59 3.58 -0.08 -16.86
CA ARG A 59 4.56 0.41 -17.81
C ARG A 59 4.01 0.17 -19.21
N SER A 60 4.18 1.15 -20.11
CA SER A 60 3.88 0.95 -21.53
C SER A 60 4.76 -0.16 -22.10
N ASP A 61 4.18 -1.09 -22.84
CA ASP A 61 4.92 -2.20 -23.49
C ASP A 61 5.91 -1.67 -24.55
N HIS A 62 5.73 -0.42 -25.01
CA HIS A 62 6.61 0.27 -25.95
C HIS A 62 7.65 1.18 -25.29
N ALA A 63 7.69 1.23 -23.95
CA ALA A 63 8.64 2.08 -23.24
C ALA A 63 10.01 1.42 -23.17
N GLU A 64 10.95 1.92 -23.94
CA GLU A 64 12.37 1.60 -23.81
C GLU A 64 13.01 2.45 -22.70
N GLY A 65 13.87 1.83 -21.87
CA GLY A 65 14.58 2.51 -20.81
C GLY A 65 13.75 2.76 -19.52
N PHE A 66 14.22 3.67 -18.68
CA PHE A 66 13.57 4.04 -17.41
C PHE A 66 12.42 5.01 -17.69
N THR A 67 11.20 4.63 -17.31
CA THR A 67 10.01 5.49 -17.42
C THR A 67 9.41 5.72 -16.05
N VAL A 68 9.24 7.00 -15.67
CA VAL A 68 8.55 7.37 -14.44
C VAL A 68 7.06 7.16 -14.61
N LEU A 69 6.50 6.17 -13.93
CA LEU A 69 5.06 5.93 -13.92
C LEU A 69 4.35 6.95 -13.02
N PRO A 70 3.25 7.56 -13.49
CA PRO A 70 2.49 8.51 -12.69
C PRO A 70 2.08 7.89 -11.35
N ARG A 71 2.29 8.62 -10.26
CA ARG A 71 1.90 8.28 -8.88
C ARG A 71 2.57 7.06 -8.25
N ARG A 72 3.33 6.27 -8.97
CA ARG A 72 4.12 5.16 -8.41
C ARG A 72 5.13 5.65 -7.38
N TRP A 73 5.75 6.78 -7.62
CA TRP A 73 6.70 7.42 -6.73
C TRP A 73 6.16 7.67 -5.31
N VAL A 74 4.83 7.81 -5.16
CA VAL A 74 4.21 8.03 -3.83
C VAL A 74 4.39 6.80 -2.94
N VAL A 75 4.17 5.61 -3.48
CA VAL A 75 4.36 4.33 -2.77
C VAL A 75 5.84 4.13 -2.46
N GLU A 76 6.70 4.27 -3.47
CA GLU A 76 8.15 4.10 -3.32
C GLU A 76 8.72 5.05 -2.28
N ARG A 77 8.31 6.32 -2.29
CA ARG A 77 8.72 7.32 -1.30
C ARG A 77 8.24 6.97 0.09
N THR A 78 7.01 6.51 0.23
CA THR A 78 6.45 6.13 1.54
C THR A 78 7.19 4.95 2.13
N LEU A 79 7.47 3.92 1.33
CA LEU A 79 8.25 2.76 1.76
C LEU A 79 9.70 3.15 2.10
N ALA A 80 10.32 4.04 1.32
CA ALA A 80 11.67 4.55 1.60
C ALA A 80 11.72 5.33 2.92
N TRP A 81 10.70 6.11 3.24
CA TRP A 81 10.61 6.81 4.52
C TRP A 81 10.46 5.85 5.70
N LEU A 82 9.63 4.83 5.57
CA LEU A 82 9.48 3.78 6.58
C LEU A 82 10.78 3.00 6.75
N GLY A 83 11.47 2.67 5.67
CA GLY A 83 12.75 1.96 5.67
C GLY A 83 13.90 2.72 6.36
N ARG A 84 13.79 4.06 6.52
CA ARG A 84 14.72 4.85 7.35
C ARG A 84 14.61 4.53 8.84
N CYS A 85 13.52 3.93 9.27
CA CYS A 85 13.40 3.40 10.62
C CYS A 85 14.15 2.06 10.67
N ARG A 86 15.30 2.01 11.36
CA ARG A 86 16.20 0.84 11.39
C ARG A 86 15.48 -0.48 11.70
N ARG A 87 14.46 -0.43 12.54
CA ARG A 87 13.64 -1.59 12.92
C ARG A 87 12.79 -2.13 11.78
N LEU A 88 12.45 -1.30 10.78
CA LEU A 88 11.66 -1.68 9.61
C LEU A 88 12.52 -1.97 8.36
N SER A 89 13.85 -1.80 8.45
CA SER A 89 14.76 -2.06 7.32
C SER A 89 14.91 -3.54 6.99
N LYS A 90 14.63 -4.41 7.95
CA LYS A 90 14.58 -5.86 7.83
C LYS A 90 13.43 -6.39 8.68
N ASP A 91 12.95 -7.57 8.36
CA ASP A 91 11.98 -8.27 9.18
C ASP A 91 12.67 -8.94 10.37
N PHE A 92 12.61 -8.28 11.52
CA PHE A 92 13.15 -8.77 12.79
C PHE A 92 12.07 -9.37 13.70
N GLU A 93 10.80 -9.29 13.31
CA GLU A 93 9.70 -9.60 14.21
C GLU A 93 9.10 -10.97 13.90
N ASN A 94 9.19 -11.87 14.86
CA ASN A 94 8.57 -13.20 14.76
C ASN A 94 7.05 -13.16 14.94
N LEU A 95 6.52 -12.10 15.56
CA LEU A 95 5.08 -11.93 15.81
C LEU A 95 4.53 -10.78 14.99
N THR A 96 3.53 -11.05 14.17
CA THR A 96 2.85 -10.05 13.33
C THR A 96 2.36 -8.83 14.11
N ARG A 97 1.87 -9.02 15.35
CA ARG A 97 1.43 -7.91 16.22
C ARG A 97 2.56 -6.93 16.52
N ASN A 98 3.78 -7.40 16.70
CA ASN A 98 4.96 -6.56 16.95
C ASN A 98 5.35 -5.80 15.68
N ALA A 99 5.34 -6.46 14.52
CA ALA A 99 5.57 -5.83 13.24
C ALA A 99 4.57 -4.68 12.99
N VAL A 100 3.29 -4.91 13.24
CA VAL A 100 2.24 -3.88 13.14
C VAL A 100 2.49 -2.73 14.11
N ALA A 101 2.88 -3.00 15.35
CA ALA A 101 3.17 -1.97 16.35
C ALA A 101 4.33 -1.07 15.90
N PHE A 102 5.44 -1.64 15.42
CA PHE A 102 6.56 -0.87 14.91
C PHE A 102 6.22 -0.07 13.65
N LEU A 103 5.43 -0.63 12.74
CA LEU A 103 4.96 0.09 11.55
C LEU A 103 4.10 1.30 11.94
N ARG A 104 3.20 1.15 12.91
CA ARG A 104 2.38 2.26 13.44
C ARG A 104 3.23 3.34 14.09
N LEU A 105 4.20 2.96 14.94
CA LEU A 105 5.11 3.90 15.60
C LEU A 105 5.94 4.69 14.56
N ALA A 106 6.46 4.01 13.54
CA ALA A 106 7.20 4.67 12.47
C ALA A 106 6.31 5.63 11.68
N SER A 107 5.07 5.24 11.38
CA SER A 107 4.10 6.09 10.68
C SER A 107 3.73 7.32 11.51
N ILE A 108 3.47 7.16 12.81
CA ILE A 108 3.20 8.27 13.75
C ILE A 108 4.39 9.23 13.78
N ARG A 109 5.61 8.73 13.90
CA ARG A 109 6.82 9.55 13.86
C ARG A 109 6.92 10.39 12.59
N LEU A 110 6.66 9.77 11.42
CA LEU A 110 6.68 10.47 10.14
C LEU A 110 5.61 11.57 10.07
N MET A 111 4.40 11.28 10.53
CA MET A 111 3.30 12.25 10.55
C MET A 111 3.60 13.42 11.49
N VAL A 112 4.04 13.16 12.72
CA VAL A 112 4.41 14.21 13.69
C VAL A 112 5.55 15.07 13.14
N ARG A 113 6.59 14.45 12.57
CA ARG A 113 7.69 15.21 11.97
C ARG A 113 7.20 16.12 10.84
N ARG A 114 6.25 15.67 10.03
CA ARG A 114 5.68 16.47 8.94
C ARG A 114 4.80 17.62 9.44
N LEU A 115 4.09 17.40 10.54
CA LEU A 115 3.31 18.48 11.18
C LEU A 115 4.20 19.55 11.79
N CYS A 116 5.32 19.13 12.42
CA CYS A 116 6.27 20.09 13.00
C CYS A 116 7.16 20.79 11.96
N ASN A 117 7.38 20.17 10.80
CA ASN A 117 8.20 20.69 9.71
C ASN A 117 7.44 20.55 8.38
N PRO A 118 6.49 21.42 8.08
CA PRO A 118 5.58 21.29 6.95
C PRO A 118 6.20 21.55 5.57
N SER A 119 7.46 21.90 5.50
CA SER A 119 8.20 22.10 4.24
C SER A 119 8.50 20.80 3.48
#